data_bbbb3747375fbba24c386806ebeb1325
#
_entry.id   bbbb3747375fbba24c386806ebeb1325
#
_cell.length_a   1.000
_cell.length_b   1.000
_cell.length_c   1.000
_cell.angle_alpha   90.00
_cell.angle_beta   90.00
_cell.angle_gamma   90.00
#
_symmetry.space_group_name_H-M   'P 1'
#
loop_
_entity.id
_entity.type
_entity.pdbx_description
1 polymer ?
#
loop_
_entity_poly.entity_id
_entity_poly.type
_entity_poly.pdbx_seq_one_letter_code
_entity_poly.pdbx_strand_id
1 'polypeptide(L)'
;MVITRKIEVFVNEDDKARRKAYYEKLYASRDIAVEAANQCASVLFSLDHTLPYLTQEDREKVQFIGCKGQPATKQNAPYVAASETFKGKADMGMLSCVLQNVQKMYQDDRKKGMWKRSLRSYKGNMPVPFKADRFVGLRFEEYEVASGESTNADGKRKKEGCFFTLMGVPFQVRFGRDRSGNRLIVERVISGGYKMCTSSLQFDGKKIFLMLCVDMPKKDVELDPKKTLFAYLDVDVSIRCSCEVKAIKGYDSGMKWFEIGSKEEFLHRRIQIQEAERRCQIYNKYSVGGKGRKRKCQALDRFHEKELKYVDTKLHLYSRLLVDMAIKHKCGRILLLNQKAREDKAKEENATGEPFLLRNWSYYGFKDKISYKCKMVGIKLEQDKLSEEEEEVEN
;
A
#
# COMPACT_ATOMS: atom_id res chain seq x y z
N MET A 1 -6.33 -9.90 -11.51
CA MET A 1 -5.37 -8.89 -10.99
C MET A 1 -5.54 -8.72 -9.50
N VAL A 2 -4.45 -8.79 -8.73
CA VAL A 2 -4.52 -8.73 -7.27
C VAL A 2 -4.51 -7.28 -6.79
N ILE A 3 -5.50 -6.92 -5.96
CA ILE A 3 -5.60 -5.62 -5.28
C ILE A 3 -5.79 -5.81 -3.78
N THR A 4 -5.35 -4.83 -2.99
CA THR A 4 -5.56 -4.82 -1.54
C THR A 4 -6.50 -3.68 -1.14
N ARG A 5 -7.48 -3.96 -0.30
CA ARG A 5 -8.43 -3.00 0.26
C ARG A 5 -8.30 -2.91 1.77
N LYS A 6 -8.14 -1.69 2.28
CA LYS A 6 -8.07 -1.42 3.72
C LYS A 6 -9.49 -1.14 4.24
N ILE A 7 -10.00 -2.02 5.09
CA ILE A 7 -11.37 -1.97 5.62
C ILE A 7 -11.30 -2.02 7.16
N GLU A 8 -11.96 -1.11 7.84
CA GLU A 8 -12.02 -1.11 9.31
C GLU A 8 -12.86 -2.28 9.81
N VAL A 9 -12.36 -3.01 10.82
CA VAL A 9 -13.06 -4.12 11.46
C VAL A 9 -12.98 -3.99 12.97
N PHE A 10 -13.93 -4.57 13.68
CA PHE A 10 -13.94 -4.62 15.15
C PHE A 10 -14.46 -5.97 15.63
N VAL A 11 -14.10 -6.33 16.84
CA VAL A 11 -14.55 -7.57 17.48
C VAL A 11 -16.03 -7.47 17.78
N ASN A 12 -16.80 -8.41 17.21
CA ASN A 12 -18.26 -8.51 17.40
C ASN A 12 -18.55 -9.41 18.61
N GLU A 13 -18.53 -8.83 19.79
CA GLU A 13 -18.83 -9.52 21.06
C GLU A 13 -19.43 -8.50 22.03
N ASP A 14 -20.56 -8.85 22.62
CA ASP A 14 -21.27 -7.94 23.55
C ASP A 14 -20.72 -8.03 24.98
N ASP A 15 -20.30 -9.22 25.40
CA ASP A 15 -19.68 -9.38 26.71
C ASP A 15 -18.31 -8.69 26.75
N LYS A 16 -18.17 -7.75 27.68
CA LYS A 16 -16.94 -6.98 27.86
C LYS A 16 -15.72 -7.83 28.23
N ALA A 17 -15.92 -8.90 29.04
CA ALA A 17 -14.85 -9.77 29.46
C ALA A 17 -14.33 -10.62 28.28
N ARG A 18 -15.23 -11.23 27.51
CA ARG A 18 -14.89 -11.99 26.29
C ARG A 18 -14.27 -11.09 25.23
N ARG A 19 -14.83 -9.90 25.02
CA ARG A 19 -14.28 -8.92 24.09
C ARG A 19 -12.84 -8.55 24.45
N LYS A 20 -12.54 -8.30 25.73
CA LYS A 20 -11.19 -8.05 26.20
C LYS A 20 -10.26 -9.21 25.93
N ALA A 21 -10.67 -10.44 26.22
CA ALA A 21 -9.91 -11.66 25.96
C ALA A 21 -9.59 -11.83 24.44
N TYR A 22 -10.54 -11.52 23.55
CA TYR A 22 -10.31 -11.54 22.10
C TYR A 22 -9.27 -10.50 21.67
N TYR A 23 -9.32 -9.27 22.20
CA TYR A 23 -8.29 -8.26 21.91
C TYR A 23 -6.92 -8.69 22.43
N GLU A 24 -6.83 -9.23 23.63
CA GLU A 24 -5.59 -9.76 24.19
C GLU A 24 -5.00 -10.86 23.29
N LYS A 25 -5.83 -11.79 22.83
CA LYS A 25 -5.43 -12.85 21.88
C LYS A 25 -4.90 -12.26 20.55
N LEU A 26 -5.58 -11.25 20.00
CA LEU A 26 -5.17 -10.59 18.76
C LEU A 26 -3.83 -9.85 18.91
N TYR A 27 -3.66 -9.11 20.00
CA TYR A 27 -2.41 -8.41 20.28
C TYR A 27 -1.25 -9.39 20.55
N ALA A 28 -1.50 -10.46 21.29
CA ALA A 28 -0.50 -11.52 21.50
C ALA A 28 -0.06 -12.16 20.15
N SER A 29 -1.02 -12.46 19.26
CA SER A 29 -0.73 -12.99 17.92
C SER A 29 0.08 -12.01 17.08
N ARG A 30 -0.22 -10.70 17.16
CA ARG A 30 0.57 -9.64 16.50
C ARG A 30 2.00 -9.61 17.03
N ASP A 31 2.17 -9.63 18.34
CA ASP A 31 3.48 -9.51 18.97
C ASP A 31 4.37 -10.72 18.61
N ILE A 32 3.80 -11.93 18.62
CA ILE A 32 4.48 -13.13 18.13
C ILE A 32 4.83 -13.01 16.64
N ALA A 33 3.93 -12.49 15.80
CA ALA A 33 4.22 -12.29 14.38
C ALA A 33 5.37 -11.32 14.15
N VAL A 34 5.45 -10.24 14.93
CA VAL A 34 6.54 -9.26 14.88
C VAL A 34 7.87 -9.87 15.34
N GLU A 35 7.84 -10.63 16.43
CA GLU A 35 9.01 -11.31 16.96
C GLU A 35 9.55 -12.35 15.96
N ALA A 36 8.67 -13.17 15.38
CA ALA A 36 9.02 -14.12 14.32
C ALA A 36 9.58 -13.44 13.07
N ALA A 37 9.04 -12.30 12.68
CA ALA A 37 9.54 -11.51 11.56
C ALA A 37 10.97 -10.99 11.82
N ASN A 38 11.23 -10.48 13.03
CA ASN A 38 12.56 -10.02 13.42
C ASN A 38 13.55 -11.17 13.52
N GLN A 39 13.15 -12.31 14.09
CA GLN A 39 13.97 -13.52 14.14
C GLN A 39 14.32 -14.01 12.73
N CYS A 40 13.33 -14.10 11.83
CA CYS A 40 13.53 -14.48 10.44
C CYS A 40 14.54 -13.55 9.73
N ALA A 41 14.36 -12.24 9.87
CA ALA A 41 15.26 -11.26 9.27
C ALA A 41 16.69 -11.37 9.82
N SER A 42 16.84 -11.63 11.14
CA SER A 42 18.13 -11.83 11.78
C SER A 42 18.83 -13.09 11.28
N VAL A 43 18.10 -14.20 11.14
CA VAL A 43 18.64 -15.46 10.59
C VAL A 43 19.12 -15.26 9.14
N LEU A 44 18.31 -14.59 8.30
CA LEU A 44 18.68 -14.31 6.91
C LEU A 44 19.92 -13.41 6.82
N PHE A 45 19.97 -12.38 7.66
CA PHE A 45 21.11 -11.47 7.73
C PHE A 45 22.39 -12.19 8.17
N SER A 46 22.32 -13.03 9.20
CA SER A 46 23.44 -13.83 9.67
C SER A 46 23.95 -14.78 8.58
N LEU A 47 23.05 -15.48 7.89
CA LEU A 47 23.43 -16.36 6.79
C LEU A 47 24.10 -15.59 5.64
N ASP A 48 23.58 -14.42 5.28
CA ASP A 48 24.16 -13.58 4.22
C ASP A 48 25.58 -13.10 4.54
N HIS A 49 25.89 -12.90 5.82
CA HIS A 49 27.19 -12.41 6.28
C HIS A 49 28.16 -13.51 6.70
N THR A 50 27.69 -14.74 6.88
CA THR A 50 28.52 -15.88 7.28
C THR A 50 28.87 -16.79 6.11
N LEU A 51 27.85 -17.19 5.31
CA LEU A 51 28.03 -18.17 4.25
C LEU A 51 29.09 -17.79 3.18
N PRO A 52 29.26 -16.49 2.79
CA PRO A 52 30.27 -16.13 1.79
C PRO A 52 31.71 -16.39 2.23
N TYR A 53 31.97 -16.44 3.55
CA TYR A 53 33.28 -16.62 4.11
C TYR A 53 33.62 -18.09 4.40
N LEU A 54 32.68 -19.00 4.22
CA LEU A 54 32.87 -20.43 4.45
C LEU A 54 33.25 -21.16 3.16
N THR A 55 34.10 -22.18 3.27
CA THR A 55 34.35 -23.12 2.19
C THR A 55 33.09 -23.91 1.83
N GLN A 56 33.07 -24.60 0.69
CA GLN A 56 31.90 -25.39 0.31
C GLN A 56 31.63 -26.52 1.30
N GLU A 57 32.70 -27.21 1.77
CA GLU A 57 32.59 -28.26 2.77
C GLU A 57 32.05 -27.74 4.10
N ASP A 58 32.52 -26.56 4.54
CA ASP A 58 32.03 -25.96 5.79
C ASP A 58 30.59 -25.48 5.68
N ARG A 59 30.14 -24.99 4.50
CA ARG A 59 28.72 -24.61 4.28
C ARG A 59 27.79 -25.81 4.45
N GLU A 60 28.21 -26.99 4.03
CA GLU A 60 27.43 -28.22 4.19
C GLU A 60 27.34 -28.67 5.66
N LYS A 61 28.36 -28.34 6.47
CA LYS A 61 28.40 -28.63 7.91
C LYS A 61 27.66 -27.61 8.77
N VAL A 62 27.42 -26.39 8.26
CA VAL A 62 26.66 -25.36 9.00
C VAL A 62 25.22 -25.80 9.17
N GLN A 63 24.85 -26.14 10.38
CA GLN A 63 23.49 -26.50 10.75
C GLN A 63 22.94 -25.50 11.77
N PHE A 64 21.71 -25.07 11.56
CA PHE A 64 20.95 -24.41 12.61
C PHE A 64 20.36 -25.47 13.55
N ILE A 65 20.21 -25.12 14.82
CA ILE A 65 19.54 -25.96 15.82
C ILE A 65 18.17 -26.36 15.22
N GLY A 66 17.88 -27.65 15.20
CA GLY A 66 16.62 -28.21 14.69
C GLY A 66 16.60 -28.59 13.20
N CYS A 67 17.60 -28.27 12.40
CA CYS A 67 17.66 -28.66 10.99
C CYS A 67 17.94 -30.17 10.75
N LYS A 68 18.10 -30.99 11.80
CA LYS A 68 18.19 -32.45 11.76
C LYS A 68 19.09 -33.01 10.63
N GLY A 69 20.34 -32.57 10.58
CA GLY A 69 21.30 -33.06 9.60
C GLY A 69 21.22 -32.44 8.20
N GLN A 70 20.32 -31.52 7.98
CA GLN A 70 20.26 -30.77 6.71
C GLN A 70 21.05 -29.46 6.81
N PRO A 71 21.77 -29.04 5.75
CA PRO A 71 22.44 -27.75 5.73
C PRO A 71 21.48 -26.59 5.97
N ALA A 72 21.93 -25.58 6.72
CA ALA A 72 21.16 -24.37 6.93
C ALA A 72 21.10 -23.54 5.64
N THR A 73 19.93 -23.39 5.09
CA THR A 73 19.67 -22.56 3.91
C THR A 73 18.82 -21.35 4.28
N LYS A 74 18.82 -20.32 3.42
CA LYS A 74 17.93 -19.16 3.57
C LYS A 74 16.44 -19.53 3.49
N GLN A 75 16.12 -20.72 3.01
CA GLN A 75 14.74 -21.21 2.92
C GLN A 75 14.30 -21.93 4.19
N ASN A 76 15.13 -22.88 4.70
CA ASN A 76 14.74 -23.73 5.82
C ASN A 76 15.06 -23.11 7.19
N ALA A 77 16.21 -22.48 7.36
CA ALA A 77 16.67 -22.00 8.66
C ALA A 77 15.71 -21.00 9.35
N PRO A 78 15.13 -20.01 8.68
CA PRO A 78 14.16 -19.12 9.31
C PRO A 78 12.90 -19.84 9.80
N TYR A 79 12.43 -20.84 9.03
CA TYR A 79 11.24 -21.60 9.42
C TYR A 79 11.53 -22.51 10.63
N VAL A 80 12.65 -23.17 10.63
CA VAL A 80 13.05 -24.06 11.74
C VAL A 80 13.21 -23.24 13.03
N ALA A 81 13.94 -22.13 12.98
CA ALA A 81 14.12 -21.25 14.13
C ALA A 81 12.79 -20.72 14.69
N ALA A 82 11.89 -20.27 13.82
CA ALA A 82 10.57 -19.80 14.24
C ALA A 82 9.70 -20.96 14.78
N SER A 83 9.76 -22.13 14.15
CA SER A 83 9.01 -23.30 14.62
C SER A 83 9.44 -23.72 16.03
N GLU A 84 10.72 -23.76 16.32
CA GLU A 84 11.21 -24.09 17.67
C GLU A 84 10.77 -23.08 18.72
N THR A 85 10.80 -21.78 18.39
CA THR A 85 10.47 -20.71 19.33
C THR A 85 8.96 -20.59 19.58
N PHE A 86 8.13 -20.76 18.54
CA PHE A 86 6.72 -20.40 18.57
C PHE A 86 5.74 -21.56 18.39
N LYS A 87 6.21 -22.78 18.18
CA LYS A 87 5.34 -23.97 18.09
C LYS A 87 4.50 -24.09 19.36
N GLY A 88 3.19 -24.24 19.18
CA GLY A 88 2.22 -24.30 20.29
C GLY A 88 1.80 -22.95 20.87
N LYS A 89 2.51 -21.85 20.56
CA LYS A 89 2.17 -20.49 21.00
C LYS A 89 1.37 -19.69 19.97
N ALA A 90 1.49 -20.04 18.70
CA ALA A 90 0.82 -19.36 17.61
C ALA A 90 0.39 -20.32 16.49
N ASP A 91 -0.53 -19.85 15.63
CA ASP A 91 -0.93 -20.57 14.42
C ASP A 91 0.26 -20.66 13.43
N MET A 92 0.70 -21.88 13.17
CA MET A 92 1.85 -22.14 12.28
C MET A 92 1.56 -21.73 10.84
N GLY A 93 0.29 -21.72 10.41
CA GLY A 93 -0.10 -21.21 9.10
C GLY A 93 0.11 -19.70 8.97
N MET A 94 -0.22 -18.95 10.01
CA MET A 94 0.06 -17.51 10.11
C MET A 94 1.58 -17.27 10.09
N LEU A 95 2.33 -17.98 10.93
CA LEU A 95 3.80 -17.85 10.98
C LEU A 95 4.46 -18.14 9.64
N SER A 96 4.04 -19.21 8.95
CA SER A 96 4.54 -19.52 7.61
C SER A 96 4.33 -18.36 6.63
N CYS A 97 3.17 -17.70 6.66
CA CYS A 97 2.91 -16.52 5.82
C CYS A 97 3.80 -15.33 6.21
N VAL A 98 4.02 -15.10 7.51
CA VAL A 98 4.93 -14.05 8.00
C VAL A 98 6.34 -14.29 7.47
N LEU A 99 6.87 -15.50 7.65
CA LEU A 99 8.22 -15.84 7.23
C LEU A 99 8.42 -15.72 5.72
N GLN A 100 7.48 -16.22 4.91
CA GLN A 100 7.53 -16.10 3.45
C GLN A 100 7.54 -14.63 3.00
N ASN A 101 6.71 -13.78 3.62
CA ASN A 101 6.68 -12.36 3.31
C ASN A 101 8.00 -11.67 3.68
N VAL A 102 8.55 -11.98 4.86
CA VAL A 102 9.83 -11.41 5.31
C VAL A 102 10.98 -11.86 4.41
N GLN A 103 11.04 -13.14 4.06
CA GLN A 103 12.06 -13.68 3.15
C GLN A 103 12.02 -12.97 1.79
N LYS A 104 10.82 -12.81 1.22
CA LYS A 104 10.65 -12.11 -0.05
C LYS A 104 11.08 -10.64 0.04
N MET A 105 10.62 -9.92 1.07
CA MET A 105 10.99 -8.52 1.29
C MET A 105 12.50 -8.36 1.50
N TYR A 106 13.10 -9.25 2.27
CA TYR A 106 14.55 -9.25 2.51
C TYR A 106 15.33 -9.45 1.21
N GLN A 107 14.93 -10.42 0.38
CA GLN A 107 15.56 -10.66 -0.93
C GLN A 107 15.42 -9.46 -1.87
N ASP A 108 14.24 -8.85 -1.94
CA ASP A 108 14.00 -7.67 -2.78
C ASP A 108 14.82 -6.45 -2.32
N ASP A 109 14.94 -6.26 -1.02
CA ASP A 109 15.76 -5.21 -0.43
C ASP A 109 17.26 -5.45 -0.66
N ARG A 110 17.73 -6.70 -0.59
CA ARG A 110 19.12 -7.08 -0.93
C ARG A 110 19.46 -6.77 -2.39
N LYS A 111 18.56 -7.07 -3.33
CA LYS A 111 18.73 -6.71 -4.75
C LYS A 111 18.90 -5.20 -4.95
N LYS A 112 18.25 -4.38 -4.11
CA LYS A 112 18.41 -2.92 -4.09
C LYS A 112 19.67 -2.43 -3.36
N GLY A 113 20.53 -3.33 -2.90
CA GLY A 113 21.76 -3.02 -2.17
C GLY A 113 21.56 -2.62 -0.72
N MET A 114 20.37 -2.85 -0.15
CA MET A 114 20.11 -2.61 1.28
C MET A 114 20.67 -3.71 2.19
N TRP A 115 20.67 -3.47 3.49
CA TRP A 115 21.07 -4.41 4.55
C TRP A 115 22.52 -4.89 4.46
N LYS A 116 23.44 -4.00 4.05
CA LYS A 116 24.87 -4.31 4.02
C LYS A 116 25.52 -4.28 5.40
N ARG A 117 25.08 -3.34 6.27
CA ARG A 117 25.68 -3.10 7.60
C ARG A 117 24.71 -3.19 8.76
N SER A 118 23.42 -2.90 8.50
CA SER A 118 22.37 -2.87 9.52
C SER A 118 21.13 -3.57 9.03
N LEU A 119 20.31 -4.06 9.95
CA LEU A 119 19.09 -4.78 9.68
C LEU A 119 17.88 -3.94 10.08
N ARG A 120 16.79 -4.04 9.30
CA ARG A 120 15.51 -3.45 9.63
C ARG A 120 14.84 -4.19 10.79
N SER A 121 14.27 -3.44 11.74
CA SER A 121 13.40 -3.99 12.77
C SER A 121 11.92 -3.83 12.40
N TYR A 122 11.17 -4.91 12.50
CA TYR A 122 9.72 -4.90 12.36
C TYR A 122 9.08 -4.44 13.67
N LYS A 123 7.99 -3.68 13.58
CA LYS A 123 7.27 -3.09 14.73
C LYS A 123 5.80 -3.53 14.71
N GLY A 124 5.08 -3.24 15.77
CA GLY A 124 3.69 -3.62 15.97
C GLY A 124 2.68 -3.08 14.95
N ASN A 125 3.09 -2.22 14.02
CA ASN A 125 2.29 -1.79 12.86
C ASN A 125 2.44 -2.70 11.64
N MET A 126 3.25 -3.76 11.73
CA MET A 126 3.38 -4.75 10.67
C MET A 126 2.04 -5.48 10.47
N PRO A 127 1.55 -5.59 9.22
CA PRO A 127 0.37 -6.40 8.93
C PRO A 127 0.61 -7.88 9.23
N VAL A 128 -0.34 -8.51 9.93
CA VAL A 128 -0.30 -9.95 10.26
C VAL A 128 -1.04 -10.72 9.16
N PRO A 129 -0.36 -11.52 8.33
CA PRO A 129 -0.96 -12.18 7.17
C PRO A 129 -1.69 -13.46 7.54
N PHE A 130 -2.74 -13.77 6.77
CA PHE A 130 -3.53 -14.98 6.88
C PHE A 130 -3.90 -15.50 5.50
N LYS A 131 -3.95 -16.81 5.33
CA LYS A 131 -4.49 -17.45 4.14
C LYS A 131 -6.00 -17.26 4.06
N ALA A 132 -6.54 -17.29 2.84
CA ALA A 132 -7.98 -17.12 2.59
C ALA A 132 -8.84 -18.17 3.32
N ASP A 133 -8.37 -19.41 3.47
CA ASP A 133 -9.03 -20.52 4.16
C ASP A 133 -9.23 -20.29 5.67
N ARG A 134 -8.51 -19.34 6.24
CA ARG A 134 -8.64 -18.95 7.67
C ARG A 134 -9.80 -17.99 7.93
N PHE A 135 -10.37 -17.40 6.90
CA PHE A 135 -11.58 -16.58 7.00
C PHE A 135 -12.80 -17.47 6.91
N VAL A 136 -13.52 -17.59 8.01
CA VAL A 136 -14.70 -18.45 8.10
C VAL A 136 -15.95 -17.60 8.17
N GLY A 137 -16.96 -17.95 7.37
CA GLY A 137 -18.30 -17.38 7.47
C GLY A 137 -18.39 -15.91 7.08
N LEU A 138 -17.62 -15.46 6.08
CA LEU A 138 -17.77 -14.11 5.53
C LEU A 138 -19.14 -13.98 4.87
N ARG A 139 -20.04 -13.18 5.49
CA ARG A 139 -21.44 -13.03 5.05
C ARG A 139 -22.01 -11.68 5.42
N PHE A 140 -23.05 -11.29 4.70
CA PHE A 140 -23.94 -10.21 5.13
C PHE A 140 -25.11 -10.82 5.91
N GLU A 141 -25.44 -10.19 7.03
CA GLU A 141 -26.51 -10.62 7.94
C GLU A 141 -27.22 -9.40 8.52
N GLU A 142 -28.54 -9.48 8.64
CA GLU A 142 -29.31 -8.47 9.35
C GLU A 142 -29.15 -8.64 10.86
N TYR A 143 -28.90 -7.55 11.56
CA TYR A 143 -28.82 -7.51 13.02
C TYR A 143 -29.61 -6.34 13.60
N GLU A 144 -30.12 -6.54 14.79
CA GLU A 144 -30.88 -5.52 15.50
C GLU A 144 -29.95 -4.56 16.24
N VAL A 145 -30.20 -3.27 16.08
CA VAL A 145 -29.50 -2.23 16.83
C VAL A 145 -30.50 -1.52 17.73
N ALA A 146 -30.18 -1.42 19.01
CA ALA A 146 -30.97 -0.61 19.94
C ALA A 146 -31.00 0.85 19.43
N SER A 147 -32.18 1.37 19.15
CA SER A 147 -32.35 2.77 18.71
C SER A 147 -32.20 3.69 19.90
N GLY A 148 -31.10 4.46 19.96
CA GLY A 148 -31.09 5.66 20.79
C GLY A 148 -32.05 6.69 20.20
N GLU A 149 -33.02 7.09 21.01
CA GLU A 149 -33.87 8.30 20.87
C GLU A 149 -34.53 8.58 19.50
N SER A 150 -35.23 7.61 18.92
CA SER A 150 -36.24 7.91 17.87
C SER A 150 -37.35 6.89 17.97
N THR A 151 -38.43 7.34 18.55
CA THR A 151 -39.66 6.66 18.88
C THR A 151 -40.39 6.15 17.64
N ASN A 152 -40.31 4.86 17.40
CA ASN A 152 -41.38 4.06 16.80
C ASN A 152 -41.58 2.83 17.72
N ALA A 153 -42.83 2.37 17.83
CA ALA A 153 -43.34 1.48 18.88
C ALA A 153 -42.60 0.16 19.16
N ASP A 154 -41.62 -0.23 18.34
CA ASP A 154 -40.83 -1.45 18.55
C ASP A 154 -39.34 -1.24 18.86
N GLY A 155 -38.86 -0.03 19.00
CA GLY A 155 -37.53 0.29 19.59
C GLY A 155 -36.27 -0.33 18.93
N LYS A 156 -36.40 -1.16 17.93
CA LYS A 156 -35.27 -1.87 17.30
C LYS A 156 -35.21 -1.60 15.79
N ARG A 157 -34.07 -1.13 15.34
CA ARG A 157 -33.79 -0.93 13.92
C ARG A 157 -32.98 -2.10 13.38
N LYS A 158 -33.46 -2.76 12.36
CA LYS A 158 -32.67 -3.76 11.61
C LYS A 158 -31.63 -3.07 10.75
N LYS A 159 -30.40 -3.48 10.86
CA LYS A 159 -29.28 -3.05 10.01
C LYS A 159 -28.61 -4.27 9.41
N GLU A 160 -28.15 -4.14 8.20
CA GLU A 160 -27.31 -5.15 7.57
C GLU A 160 -25.83 -4.90 7.91
N GLY A 161 -25.17 -5.95 8.40
CA GLY A 161 -23.74 -5.97 8.72
C GLY A 161 -23.02 -7.06 7.96
N CYS A 162 -21.72 -6.91 7.82
CA CYS A 162 -20.86 -7.95 7.26
C CYS A 162 -20.04 -8.56 8.38
N PHE A 163 -20.07 -9.86 8.51
CA PHE A 163 -19.45 -10.63 9.60
C PHE A 163 -18.52 -11.70 9.06
N PHE A 164 -17.48 -12.01 9.81
CA PHE A 164 -16.59 -13.15 9.58
C PHE A 164 -15.90 -13.56 10.88
N THR A 165 -15.35 -14.77 10.89
CA THR A 165 -14.53 -15.28 12.00
C THR A 165 -13.10 -15.50 11.53
N LEU A 166 -12.13 -15.03 12.27
CA LEU A 166 -10.71 -15.23 12.02
C LEU A 166 -9.99 -15.61 13.32
N MET A 167 -9.26 -16.71 13.32
CA MET A 167 -8.58 -17.26 14.50
C MET A 167 -9.54 -17.53 15.70
N GLY A 168 -10.80 -17.84 15.41
CA GLY A 168 -11.83 -18.02 16.45
C GLY A 168 -12.28 -16.71 17.11
N VAL A 169 -11.95 -15.55 16.52
CA VAL A 169 -12.43 -14.23 16.93
C VAL A 169 -13.51 -13.76 15.96
N PRO A 170 -14.72 -13.44 16.42
CA PRO A 170 -15.76 -12.90 15.57
C PRO A 170 -15.50 -11.43 15.26
N PHE A 171 -15.60 -11.05 13.99
CA PHE A 171 -15.43 -9.69 13.52
C PHE A 171 -16.67 -9.18 12.81
N GLN A 172 -16.90 -7.88 12.95
CA GLN A 172 -17.82 -7.13 12.13
C GLN A 172 -17.06 -6.08 11.32
N VAL A 173 -17.42 -5.95 10.04
CA VAL A 173 -16.84 -4.99 9.10
C VAL A 173 -17.54 -3.65 9.21
N ARG A 174 -16.74 -2.57 9.22
CA ARG A 174 -17.24 -1.19 9.19
C ARG A 174 -16.89 -0.54 7.86
N PHE A 175 -17.88 -0.42 6.97
CA PHE A 175 -17.67 0.24 5.67
C PHE A 175 -17.66 1.77 5.76
N GLY A 176 -18.32 2.36 6.76
CA GLY A 176 -18.45 3.81 6.88
C GLY A 176 -19.19 4.44 5.68
N ARG A 177 -18.67 5.57 5.19
CA ARG A 177 -19.15 6.24 3.96
C ARG A 177 -18.48 5.64 2.72
N ASP A 178 -18.64 4.40 2.43
CA ASP A 178 -17.90 3.61 1.44
C ASP A 178 -17.79 4.24 0.03
N ARG A 179 -16.99 5.30 -0.08
CA ARG A 179 -16.68 5.97 -1.36
C ARG A 179 -15.79 5.12 -2.28
N SER A 180 -15.14 4.10 -1.75
CA SER A 180 -14.20 3.23 -2.46
C SER A 180 -14.83 1.94 -2.99
N GLY A 181 -16.12 1.71 -2.74
CA GLY A 181 -16.83 0.53 -3.19
C GLY A 181 -16.34 -0.77 -2.51
N ASN A 182 -15.85 -0.68 -1.27
CA ASN A 182 -15.37 -1.86 -0.54
C ASN A 182 -16.50 -2.86 -0.28
N ARG A 183 -17.72 -2.38 -0.01
CA ARG A 183 -18.89 -3.22 0.18
C ARG A 183 -19.14 -4.08 -1.06
N LEU A 184 -19.17 -3.48 -2.24
CA LEU A 184 -19.36 -4.19 -3.51
C LEU A 184 -18.27 -5.24 -3.76
N ILE A 185 -17.01 -4.94 -3.37
CA ILE A 185 -15.93 -5.91 -3.50
C ILE A 185 -16.15 -7.10 -2.58
N VAL A 186 -16.55 -6.88 -1.32
CA VAL A 186 -16.86 -7.95 -0.37
C VAL A 186 -18.05 -8.79 -0.86
N GLU A 187 -19.12 -8.17 -1.36
CA GLU A 187 -20.27 -8.85 -1.97
C GLU A 187 -19.83 -9.79 -3.11
N ARG A 188 -18.92 -9.32 -3.97
CA ARG A 188 -18.36 -10.12 -5.07
C ARG A 188 -17.44 -11.25 -4.60
N VAL A 189 -16.75 -11.08 -3.47
CA VAL A 189 -15.98 -12.15 -2.84
C VAL A 189 -16.93 -13.23 -2.30
N ILE A 190 -18.01 -12.82 -1.62
CA ILE A 190 -19.01 -13.74 -1.06
C ILE A 190 -19.73 -14.51 -2.18
N SER A 191 -20.10 -13.84 -3.26
CA SER A 191 -20.75 -14.47 -4.42
C SER A 191 -19.81 -15.31 -5.29
N GLY A 192 -18.51 -15.39 -4.95
CA GLY A 192 -17.50 -16.12 -5.72
C GLY A 192 -17.02 -15.42 -7.00
N GLY A 193 -17.49 -14.21 -7.29
CA GLY A 193 -17.06 -13.42 -8.46
C GLY A 193 -15.61 -12.94 -8.36
N TYR A 194 -15.08 -12.80 -7.14
CA TYR A 194 -13.68 -12.45 -6.88
C TYR A 194 -13.04 -13.48 -5.96
N LYS A 195 -11.81 -13.88 -6.31
CA LYS A 195 -11.04 -14.81 -5.48
C LYS A 195 -10.33 -14.06 -4.36
N MET A 196 -10.56 -14.45 -3.11
CA MET A 196 -9.83 -13.96 -1.96
C MET A 196 -8.42 -14.56 -1.94
N CYS A 197 -7.42 -13.70 -1.76
CA CYS A 197 -6.01 -14.07 -1.61
C CYS A 197 -5.57 -13.97 -0.15
N THR A 198 -4.29 -14.27 0.13
CA THR A 198 -3.68 -14.04 1.44
C THR A 198 -3.88 -12.60 1.85
N SER A 199 -4.66 -12.40 2.89
CA SER A 199 -5.04 -11.11 3.44
C SER A 199 -4.34 -10.88 4.78
N SER A 200 -4.46 -9.70 5.38
CA SER A 200 -3.79 -9.43 6.65
C SER A 200 -4.60 -8.53 7.57
N LEU A 201 -4.34 -8.61 8.88
CA LEU A 201 -4.82 -7.64 9.85
C LEU A 201 -3.73 -6.62 10.14
N GLN A 202 -4.06 -5.35 10.09
CA GLN A 202 -3.20 -4.24 10.47
C GLN A 202 -3.75 -3.56 11.72
N PHE A 203 -2.88 -3.39 12.72
CA PHE A 203 -3.21 -2.70 13.97
C PHE A 203 -2.69 -1.26 13.90
N ASP A 204 -3.59 -0.28 14.04
CA ASP A 204 -3.27 1.14 13.95
C ASP A 204 -3.91 1.88 15.15
N GLY A 205 -3.12 2.10 16.18
CA GLY A 205 -3.59 2.64 17.43
C GLY A 205 -4.66 1.73 18.07
N LYS A 206 -5.89 2.26 18.18
CA LYS A 206 -7.03 1.52 18.74
C LYS A 206 -7.89 0.82 17.68
N LYS A 207 -7.53 0.94 16.41
CA LYS A 207 -8.30 0.40 15.30
C LYS A 207 -7.63 -0.82 14.70
N ILE A 208 -8.45 -1.74 14.22
CA ILE A 208 -8.01 -2.90 13.46
C ILE A 208 -8.53 -2.74 12.03
N PHE A 209 -7.66 -2.99 11.07
CA PHE A 209 -7.99 -2.95 9.65
C PHE A 209 -7.74 -4.31 9.02
N LEU A 210 -8.74 -4.80 8.30
CA LEU A 210 -8.59 -5.89 7.36
C LEU A 210 -7.98 -5.35 6.06
N MET A 211 -6.80 -5.82 5.73
CA MET A 211 -6.16 -5.60 4.43
C MET A 211 -6.63 -6.74 3.51
N LEU A 212 -7.84 -6.60 2.99
CA LEU A 212 -8.46 -7.61 2.13
C LEU A 212 -7.76 -7.64 0.77
N CYS A 213 -7.13 -8.75 0.45
CA CYS A 213 -6.46 -8.97 -0.81
C CYS A 213 -7.34 -9.83 -1.71
N VAL A 214 -7.69 -9.32 -2.88
CA VAL A 214 -8.58 -10.01 -3.83
C VAL A 214 -7.98 -10.04 -5.22
N ASP A 215 -8.14 -11.17 -5.90
CA ASP A 215 -7.85 -11.28 -7.32
C ASP A 215 -9.13 -11.00 -8.11
N MET A 216 -9.10 -9.87 -8.80
CA MET A 216 -10.21 -9.42 -9.64
C MET A 216 -9.95 -9.79 -11.10
N PRO A 217 -10.95 -10.24 -11.84
CA PRO A 217 -10.82 -10.40 -13.29
C PRO A 217 -10.48 -9.05 -13.92
N LYS A 218 -9.79 -9.08 -15.04
CA LYS A 218 -9.58 -7.87 -15.85
C LYS A 218 -10.93 -7.36 -16.32
N LYS A 219 -11.09 -6.05 -16.37
CA LYS A 219 -12.27 -5.46 -17.00
C LYS A 219 -12.20 -5.74 -18.50
N ASP A 220 -13.27 -6.29 -19.01
CA ASP A 220 -13.43 -6.47 -20.45
C ASP A 220 -13.82 -5.09 -21.03
N VAL A 221 -12.88 -4.49 -21.76
CA VAL A 221 -13.04 -3.19 -22.39
C VAL A 221 -12.56 -3.32 -23.82
N GLU A 222 -13.39 -2.87 -24.75
CA GLU A 222 -13.04 -2.86 -26.16
C GLU A 222 -11.94 -1.82 -26.42
N LEU A 223 -10.74 -2.28 -26.70
CA LEU A 223 -9.54 -1.47 -26.95
C LEU A 223 -8.96 -1.81 -28.31
N ASP A 224 -8.51 -0.80 -29.03
CA ASP A 224 -7.77 -0.95 -30.28
C ASP A 224 -6.26 -0.94 -29.99
N PRO A 225 -5.53 -2.06 -30.19
CA PRO A 225 -4.10 -2.14 -29.91
C PRO A 225 -3.24 -1.16 -30.72
N LYS A 226 -3.76 -0.67 -31.86
CA LYS A 226 -3.05 0.27 -32.73
C LYS A 226 -3.18 1.71 -32.26
N LYS A 227 -4.24 2.03 -31.50
CA LYS A 227 -4.45 3.39 -31.01
C LYS A 227 -3.64 3.65 -29.75
N THR A 228 -2.89 4.75 -29.76
CA THR A 228 -2.02 5.17 -28.67
C THR A 228 -2.48 6.50 -28.12
N LEU A 229 -2.62 6.60 -26.82
CA LEU A 229 -2.77 7.88 -26.10
C LEU A 229 -1.38 8.34 -25.67
N PHE A 230 -0.94 9.47 -26.18
CA PHE A 230 0.31 10.12 -25.78
C PHE A 230 0.04 10.98 -24.56
N ALA A 231 0.88 10.89 -23.54
CA ALA A 231 0.74 11.62 -22.31
C ALA A 231 2.07 12.24 -21.89
N TYR A 232 2.04 13.53 -21.62
CA TYR A 232 3.15 14.29 -21.07
C TYR A 232 2.83 14.63 -19.61
N LEU A 233 3.61 14.08 -18.69
CA LEU A 233 3.43 14.35 -17.25
C LEU A 233 4.19 15.62 -16.90
N ASP A 234 3.51 16.69 -16.53
CA ASP A 234 4.20 17.91 -16.13
C ASP A 234 4.57 17.96 -14.64
N VAL A 235 5.74 18.57 -14.29
CA VAL A 235 6.19 18.77 -12.89
C VAL A 235 5.15 19.55 -12.11
N ASP A 236 4.42 20.39 -12.79
CA ASP A 236 3.33 21.20 -12.27
C ASP A 236 2.07 20.42 -11.90
N VAL A 237 2.15 19.07 -11.90
CA VAL A 237 1.02 18.19 -11.53
C VAL A 237 -0.15 18.28 -12.51
N SER A 238 0.13 18.62 -13.75
CA SER A 238 -0.80 18.48 -14.86
C SER A 238 -0.36 17.37 -15.82
N ILE A 239 -1.31 16.80 -16.52
CA ILE A 239 -1.04 15.81 -17.56
C ILE A 239 -1.66 16.36 -18.84
N ARG A 240 -0.83 16.56 -19.85
CA ARG A 240 -1.30 16.82 -21.20
C ARG A 240 -1.37 15.51 -21.96
N CYS A 241 -2.50 15.19 -22.55
CA CYS A 241 -2.66 13.97 -23.32
C CYS A 241 -3.41 14.21 -24.62
N SER A 242 -3.05 13.48 -25.67
CA SER A 242 -3.68 13.50 -26.99
C SER A 242 -3.52 12.15 -27.68
N CYS A 243 -4.39 11.87 -28.63
CA CYS A 243 -4.23 10.72 -29.52
C CYS A 243 -3.23 11.00 -30.67
N GLU A 244 -2.77 12.23 -30.82
CA GLU A 244 -1.83 12.67 -31.85
C GLU A 244 -0.55 13.22 -31.23
N VAL A 245 0.61 12.68 -31.62
CA VAL A 245 1.93 13.08 -31.04
C VAL A 245 2.21 14.56 -31.29
N LYS A 246 1.90 15.06 -32.48
CA LYS A 246 2.15 16.44 -32.89
C LYS A 246 1.44 17.46 -31.99
N ALA A 247 0.29 17.11 -31.44
CA ALA A 247 -0.47 17.97 -30.53
C ALA A 247 0.26 18.22 -29.20
N ILE A 248 1.22 17.38 -28.81
CA ILE A 248 1.94 17.49 -27.55
C ILE A 248 3.36 18.05 -27.75
N LYS A 249 4.00 17.67 -28.87
CA LYS A 249 5.37 18.13 -29.20
C LYS A 249 5.42 19.50 -29.87
N GLY A 250 4.35 19.98 -30.49
CA GLY A 250 4.32 21.23 -31.22
C GLY A 250 3.14 22.14 -30.79
N TYR A 251 3.41 23.42 -30.76
CA TYR A 251 2.42 24.47 -30.48
C TYR A 251 1.46 24.69 -31.67
N ASP A 252 1.07 23.63 -32.34
CA ASP A 252 0.16 23.74 -33.49
C ASP A 252 -1.26 23.95 -32.98
N SER A 253 -1.78 25.15 -33.19
CA SER A 253 -3.02 25.70 -32.64
C SER A 253 -4.31 25.02 -33.09
N GLY A 254 -4.22 23.95 -33.87
CA GLY A 254 -5.36 23.22 -34.40
C GLY A 254 -5.65 21.83 -33.84
N MET A 255 -4.74 21.26 -33.06
CA MET A 255 -4.85 19.90 -32.59
C MET A 255 -5.47 19.78 -31.22
N LYS A 256 -6.40 18.82 -31.01
CA LYS A 256 -7.10 18.58 -29.75
C LYS A 256 -6.17 17.88 -28.75
N TRP A 257 -5.86 18.54 -27.67
CA TRP A 257 -5.23 17.95 -26.52
C TRP A 257 -6.12 18.15 -25.28
N PHE A 258 -5.91 17.30 -24.28
CA PHE A 258 -6.68 17.33 -23.04
C PHE A 258 -5.71 17.57 -21.88
N GLU A 259 -6.11 18.39 -20.94
CA GLU A 259 -5.37 18.63 -19.70
C GLU A 259 -6.09 17.99 -18.53
N ILE A 260 -5.33 17.26 -17.71
CA ILE A 260 -5.82 16.62 -16.50
C ILE A 260 -5.07 17.21 -15.33
N GLY A 261 -5.80 17.83 -14.42
CA GLY A 261 -5.24 18.53 -13.26
C GLY A 261 -4.93 19.98 -13.56
N SER A 262 -4.73 20.74 -12.50
CA SER A 262 -4.33 22.14 -12.55
C SER A 262 -3.26 22.38 -11.50
N LYS A 263 -2.15 22.99 -11.92
CA LYS A 263 -1.07 23.43 -11.01
C LYS A 263 -1.63 24.31 -9.90
N GLU A 264 -2.43 25.30 -10.28
CA GLU A 264 -2.98 26.29 -9.36
C GLU A 264 -3.86 25.64 -8.28
N GLU A 265 -4.80 24.79 -8.65
CA GLU A 265 -5.66 24.06 -7.68
C GLU A 265 -4.84 23.18 -6.75
N PHE A 266 -3.87 22.47 -7.30
CA PHE A 266 -3.04 21.55 -6.53
C PHE A 266 -2.16 22.31 -5.53
N LEU A 267 -1.48 23.36 -5.99
CA LEU A 267 -0.58 24.17 -5.17
C LEU A 267 -1.32 24.99 -4.12
N HIS A 268 -2.42 25.65 -4.49
CA HIS A 268 -3.20 26.45 -3.56
C HIS A 268 -3.61 25.66 -2.32
N ARG A 269 -4.15 24.46 -2.50
CA ARG A 269 -4.55 23.62 -1.36
C ARG A 269 -3.37 23.14 -0.54
N ARG A 270 -2.27 22.84 -1.20
CA ARG A 270 -1.05 22.38 -0.55
C ARG A 270 -0.41 23.49 0.28
N ILE A 271 -0.30 24.69 -0.28
CA ILE A 271 0.18 25.87 0.43
C ILE A 271 -0.67 26.13 1.68
N GLN A 272 -1.98 26.09 1.60
CA GLN A 272 -2.86 26.23 2.77
C GLN A 272 -2.55 25.23 3.90
N ILE A 273 -2.29 23.97 3.55
CA ILE A 273 -1.93 22.94 4.53
C ILE A 273 -0.58 23.25 5.17
N GLN A 274 0.41 23.64 4.38
CA GLN A 274 1.76 23.94 4.83
C GLN A 274 1.84 25.22 5.66
N GLU A 275 1.08 26.25 5.31
CA GLU A 275 0.97 27.45 6.14
C GLU A 275 0.32 27.16 7.52
N ALA A 276 -0.70 26.29 7.53
CA ALA A 276 -1.32 25.86 8.78
C ALA A 276 -0.31 25.05 9.63
N GLU A 277 0.50 24.19 9.01
CA GLU A 277 1.58 23.46 9.66
C GLU A 277 2.63 24.43 10.22
N ARG A 278 3.06 25.40 9.42
CA ARG A 278 4.04 26.42 9.84
C ARG A 278 3.56 27.24 11.04
N ARG A 279 2.29 27.66 11.03
CA ARG A 279 1.68 28.34 12.21
C ARG A 279 1.72 27.44 13.45
N CYS A 280 1.38 26.17 13.29
CA CYS A 280 1.46 25.20 14.37
C CYS A 280 2.90 25.00 14.89
N GLN A 281 3.91 24.98 13.99
CA GLN A 281 5.32 24.90 14.36
C GLN A 281 5.77 26.11 15.16
N ILE A 282 5.40 27.32 14.76
CA ILE A 282 5.72 28.57 15.47
C ILE A 282 5.11 28.54 16.87
N TYR A 283 3.85 28.15 17.01
CA TYR A 283 3.16 28.03 18.30
C TYR A 283 3.85 27.02 19.22
N ASN A 284 4.31 25.89 18.69
CA ASN A 284 5.00 24.86 19.44
C ASN A 284 6.44 25.26 19.84
N LYS A 285 7.09 26.13 19.07
CA LYS A 285 8.45 26.61 19.34
C LYS A 285 8.52 27.42 20.65
N TYR A 286 7.46 28.15 20.98
CA TYR A 286 7.39 28.96 22.19
C TYR A 286 6.95 28.18 23.44
N SER A 287 6.52 26.94 23.28
CA SER A 287 6.17 26.09 24.43
C SER A 287 7.40 25.35 24.93
N VAL A 288 8.19 26.03 25.74
CA VAL A 288 9.44 25.51 26.32
C VAL A 288 9.14 24.49 27.43
N GLY A 289 9.72 23.28 27.28
CA GLY A 289 9.87 22.31 28.34
C GLY A 289 8.61 21.50 28.72
N GLY A 290 8.83 20.32 29.25
CA GLY A 290 7.84 19.50 29.95
C GLY A 290 7.38 18.23 29.23
N LYS A 291 6.74 17.36 30.00
CA LYS A 291 6.26 16.01 29.59
C LYS A 291 5.22 16.00 28.45
N GLY A 292 4.83 17.17 27.93
CA GLY A 292 3.80 17.34 26.88
C GLY A 292 4.31 17.37 25.43
N ARG A 293 5.63 17.30 25.15
CA ARG A 293 6.19 17.43 23.80
C ARG A 293 5.55 16.45 22.79
N LYS A 294 5.39 15.19 23.16
CA LYS A 294 4.76 14.17 22.32
C LYS A 294 3.32 14.53 21.95
N ARG A 295 2.57 15.09 22.89
CA ARG A 295 1.17 15.52 22.70
C ARG A 295 1.07 16.76 21.82
N LYS A 296 2.01 17.70 21.94
CA LYS A 296 2.09 18.91 21.12
C LYS A 296 2.52 18.61 19.68
N CYS A 297 3.46 17.68 19.49
CA CYS A 297 3.90 17.25 18.15
C CYS A 297 2.83 16.47 17.38
N GLN A 298 1.83 15.89 18.03
CA GLN A 298 0.73 15.19 17.33
C GLN A 298 -0.02 16.08 16.32
N ALA A 299 -0.10 17.38 16.57
CA ALA A 299 -0.72 18.29 15.62
C ALA A 299 0.08 18.42 14.33
N LEU A 300 1.41 18.48 14.42
CA LEU A 300 2.33 18.53 13.28
C LEU A 300 2.25 17.24 12.45
N ASP A 301 2.28 16.09 13.12
CA ASP A 301 2.13 14.79 12.47
C ASP A 301 0.82 14.71 11.67
N ARG A 302 -0.28 15.27 12.23
CA ARG A 302 -1.58 15.32 11.53
C ARG A 302 -1.56 16.20 10.28
N PHE A 303 -0.85 17.34 10.29
CA PHE A 303 -0.73 18.19 9.10
C PHE A 303 0.10 17.49 8.03
N HIS A 304 1.22 16.89 8.40
CA HIS A 304 2.04 16.10 7.49
C HIS A 304 1.24 14.94 6.86
N GLU A 305 0.51 14.15 7.65
CA GLU A 305 -0.38 13.13 7.13
C GLU A 305 -1.48 13.69 6.22
N LYS A 306 -2.01 14.87 6.52
CA LYS A 306 -3.04 15.53 5.72
C LYS A 306 -2.51 15.92 4.34
N GLU A 307 -1.28 16.43 4.27
CA GLU A 307 -0.61 16.75 3.01
C GLU A 307 -0.37 15.49 2.18
N LEU A 308 0.22 14.46 2.78
CA LEU A 308 0.45 13.18 2.10
C LEU A 308 -0.86 12.57 1.57
N LYS A 309 -1.92 12.56 2.36
CA LYS A 309 -3.23 12.04 1.94
C LYS A 309 -3.83 12.87 0.81
N TYR A 310 -3.67 14.20 0.83
CA TYR A 310 -4.13 15.07 -0.24
C TYR A 310 -3.41 14.78 -1.55
N VAL A 311 -2.08 14.76 -1.54
CA VAL A 311 -1.25 14.42 -2.69
C VAL A 311 -1.62 13.05 -3.24
N ASP A 312 -1.66 12.03 -2.40
CA ASP A 312 -2.00 10.67 -2.80
C ASP A 312 -3.40 10.57 -3.45
N THR A 313 -4.38 11.27 -2.89
CA THR A 313 -5.75 11.35 -3.44
C THR A 313 -5.75 11.98 -4.83
N LYS A 314 -5.01 13.09 -5.04
CA LYS A 314 -4.91 13.74 -6.35
C LYS A 314 -4.18 12.87 -7.37
N LEU A 315 -3.11 12.20 -6.99
CA LEU A 315 -2.42 11.24 -7.85
C LEU A 315 -3.33 10.09 -8.29
N HIS A 316 -4.14 9.58 -7.36
CA HIS A 316 -5.15 8.57 -7.67
C HIS A 316 -6.22 9.09 -8.64
N LEU A 317 -6.69 10.32 -8.46
CA LEU A 317 -7.67 10.95 -9.33
C LEU A 317 -7.09 11.13 -10.75
N TYR A 318 -5.94 11.79 -10.87
CA TYR A 318 -5.34 12.11 -12.17
C TYR A 318 -4.94 10.84 -12.96
N SER A 319 -4.35 9.86 -12.29
CA SER A 319 -4.06 8.58 -12.94
C SER A 319 -5.32 7.83 -13.36
N ARG A 320 -6.46 8.03 -12.67
CA ARG A 320 -7.74 7.47 -13.08
C ARG A 320 -8.27 8.15 -14.32
N LEU A 321 -8.28 9.48 -14.31
CA LEU A 321 -8.76 10.28 -15.44
C LEU A 321 -7.96 9.99 -16.72
N LEU A 322 -6.65 9.82 -16.62
CA LEU A 322 -5.80 9.44 -17.77
C LEU A 322 -6.21 8.09 -18.37
N VAL A 323 -6.41 7.09 -17.52
CA VAL A 323 -6.85 5.76 -17.98
C VAL A 323 -8.28 5.80 -18.54
N ASP A 324 -9.18 6.54 -17.91
CA ASP A 324 -10.56 6.71 -18.40
C ASP A 324 -10.59 7.45 -19.75
N MET A 325 -9.66 8.41 -19.98
CA MET A 325 -9.48 9.06 -21.28
C MET A 325 -9.02 8.06 -22.35
N ALA A 326 -8.05 7.19 -22.03
CA ALA A 326 -7.61 6.15 -22.93
C ALA A 326 -8.75 5.17 -23.29
N ILE A 327 -9.57 4.80 -22.31
CA ILE A 327 -10.77 3.96 -22.54
C ILE A 327 -11.76 4.68 -23.44
N LYS A 328 -12.07 5.96 -23.17
CA LYS A 328 -12.99 6.77 -23.95
C LYS A 328 -12.59 6.82 -25.43
N HIS A 329 -11.30 6.92 -25.71
CA HIS A 329 -10.77 6.95 -27.07
C HIS A 329 -10.42 5.56 -27.62
N LYS A 330 -10.75 4.48 -26.89
CA LYS A 330 -10.45 3.09 -27.26
C LYS A 330 -8.94 2.83 -27.50
N CYS A 331 -8.07 3.53 -26.79
CA CYS A 331 -6.62 3.37 -26.94
C CYS A 331 -6.14 2.13 -26.19
N GLY A 332 -5.51 1.20 -26.90
CA GLY A 332 -4.87 0.01 -26.31
C GLY A 332 -3.51 0.27 -25.69
N ARG A 333 -2.93 1.46 -25.92
CA ARG A 333 -1.60 1.83 -25.43
C ARG A 333 -1.61 3.26 -24.87
N ILE A 334 -0.83 3.47 -23.81
CA ILE A 334 -0.47 4.80 -23.29
C ILE A 334 1.04 4.93 -23.39
N LEU A 335 1.53 5.96 -24.09
CA LEU A 335 2.95 6.30 -24.19
C LEU A 335 3.24 7.55 -23.37
N LEU A 336 4.10 7.42 -22.35
CA LEU A 336 4.57 8.56 -21.56
C LEU A 336 5.78 9.18 -22.25
N LEU A 337 5.66 10.46 -22.64
CA LEU A 337 6.67 11.20 -23.38
C LEU A 337 7.65 11.95 -22.45
N ASN A 338 8.89 12.14 -22.93
CA ASN A 338 9.93 12.96 -22.29
C ASN A 338 10.20 12.65 -20.81
N GLN A 339 10.29 11.36 -20.47
CA GLN A 339 10.43 10.95 -19.08
C GLN A 339 11.82 11.26 -18.49
N LYS A 340 12.91 11.13 -19.28
CA LYS A 340 14.28 11.39 -18.83
C LYS A 340 14.51 12.87 -18.56
N ALA A 341 14.17 13.74 -19.49
CA ALA A 341 14.28 15.19 -19.33
C ALA A 341 13.51 15.71 -18.10
N ARG A 342 12.40 15.03 -17.75
CA ARG A 342 11.65 15.35 -16.54
C ARG A 342 12.29 14.89 -15.26
N GLU A 343 12.85 13.70 -15.25
CA GLU A 343 13.60 13.18 -14.10
C GLU A 343 14.79 14.09 -13.80
N ASP A 344 15.46 14.58 -14.84
CA ASP A 344 16.61 15.48 -14.70
C ASP A 344 16.17 16.87 -14.25
N LYS A 345 15.13 17.45 -14.83
CA LYS A 345 14.56 18.71 -14.37
C LYS A 345 14.06 18.64 -12.92
N ALA A 346 13.45 17.55 -12.53
CA ALA A 346 13.04 17.34 -11.13
C ALA A 346 14.24 17.22 -10.18
N LYS A 347 15.39 16.70 -10.64
CA LYS A 347 16.63 16.67 -9.86
C LYS A 347 17.23 18.08 -9.72
N GLU A 348 17.24 18.87 -10.78
CA GLU A 348 17.73 20.25 -10.78
C GLU A 348 16.88 21.17 -9.89
N GLU A 349 15.56 21.08 -9.97
CA GLU A 349 14.63 21.84 -9.12
C GLU A 349 14.76 21.46 -7.64
N ASN A 350 15.07 20.20 -7.32
CA ASN A 350 15.42 19.78 -5.96
C ASN A 350 16.75 20.36 -5.47
N ALA A 351 17.70 20.66 -6.37
CA ALA A 351 19.00 21.23 -6.06
C ALA A 351 18.93 22.76 -5.87
N THR A 352 18.04 23.46 -6.57
CA THR A 352 17.99 24.95 -6.62
C THR A 352 17.14 25.62 -5.53
N GLY A 353 16.58 24.88 -4.59
CA GLY A 353 16.05 25.48 -3.36
C GLY A 353 14.56 25.83 -3.34
N GLU A 354 13.75 25.40 -4.32
CA GLU A 354 12.30 25.29 -4.16
C GLU A 354 11.85 23.87 -3.70
N PRO A 355 12.54 23.27 -2.72
CA PRO A 355 12.30 21.88 -2.29
C PRO A 355 10.93 21.71 -1.63
N PHE A 356 10.23 22.80 -1.38
CA PHE A 356 9.02 22.86 -0.62
C PHE A 356 7.81 22.33 -1.41
N LEU A 357 7.70 22.63 -2.69
CA LEU A 357 6.55 22.24 -3.50
C LEU A 357 6.67 20.81 -4.06
N LEU A 358 7.90 20.37 -4.30
CA LEU A 358 8.17 19.07 -4.94
C LEU A 358 8.42 17.92 -3.96
N ARG A 359 8.76 18.23 -2.69
CA ARG A 359 9.11 17.21 -1.67
C ARG A 359 8.15 16.01 -1.56
N ASN A 360 6.87 16.22 -1.82
CA ASN A 360 5.84 15.20 -1.72
C ASN A 360 5.25 14.80 -3.07
N TRP A 361 5.78 15.34 -4.18
CA TRP A 361 5.44 14.90 -5.51
C TRP A 361 6.20 13.62 -5.82
N SER A 362 5.54 12.50 -5.66
CA SER A 362 6.10 11.21 -5.98
C SER A 362 5.82 10.87 -7.44
N TYR A 363 6.71 11.31 -8.33
CA TYR A 363 6.66 10.95 -9.75
C TYR A 363 6.61 9.42 -9.94
N TYR A 364 7.47 8.69 -9.26
CA TYR A 364 7.47 7.23 -9.30
C TYR A 364 6.18 6.63 -8.76
N GLY A 365 5.66 7.14 -7.65
CA GLY A 365 4.38 6.71 -7.09
C GLY A 365 3.20 7.00 -8.03
N PHE A 366 3.26 8.09 -8.81
CA PHE A 366 2.25 8.40 -9.81
C PHE A 366 2.31 7.42 -10.99
N LYS A 367 3.50 7.16 -11.51
CA LYS A 367 3.77 6.19 -12.56
C LYS A 367 3.30 4.78 -12.18
N ASP A 368 3.55 4.36 -10.94
CA ASP A 368 3.04 3.10 -10.39
C ASP A 368 1.50 3.07 -10.38
N LYS A 369 0.87 4.21 -10.01
CA LYS A 369 -0.60 4.34 -10.02
C LYS A 369 -1.19 4.24 -11.44
N ILE A 370 -0.54 4.81 -12.44
CA ILE A 370 -0.92 4.66 -13.85
C ILE A 370 -0.74 3.20 -14.27
N SER A 371 0.43 2.61 -14.00
CA SER A 371 0.79 1.25 -14.39
C SER A 371 -0.22 0.21 -13.90
N TYR A 372 -0.56 0.22 -12.60
CA TYR A 372 -1.50 -0.77 -12.11
C TYR A 372 -2.91 -0.60 -12.67
N LYS A 373 -3.36 0.66 -12.90
CA LYS A 373 -4.67 0.95 -13.49
C LYS A 373 -4.75 0.54 -14.96
N CYS A 374 -3.70 0.77 -15.73
CA CYS A 374 -3.57 0.26 -17.09
C CYS A 374 -3.68 -1.27 -17.13
N LYS A 375 -2.99 -1.95 -16.22
CA LYS A 375 -3.06 -3.42 -16.09
C LYS A 375 -4.47 -3.92 -15.77
N MET A 376 -5.28 -3.16 -15.01
CA MET A 376 -6.68 -3.51 -14.69
C MET A 376 -7.56 -3.57 -15.93
N VAL A 377 -7.28 -2.75 -16.93
CA VAL A 377 -8.11 -2.56 -18.13
C VAL A 377 -7.50 -3.26 -19.35
N GLY A 378 -6.25 -3.71 -19.25
CA GLY A 378 -5.54 -4.33 -20.37
C GLY A 378 -4.81 -3.34 -21.30
N ILE A 379 -4.65 -2.08 -20.87
CA ILE A 379 -3.90 -1.05 -21.59
C ILE A 379 -2.40 -1.29 -21.37
N LYS A 380 -1.61 -1.24 -22.44
CA LYS A 380 -0.15 -1.31 -22.39
C LYS A 380 0.43 0.06 -22.06
N LEU A 381 1.19 0.15 -20.97
CA LEU A 381 1.92 1.38 -20.62
C LEU A 381 3.35 1.28 -21.13
N GLU A 382 3.75 2.23 -21.95
CA GLU A 382 5.10 2.37 -22.50
C GLU A 382 5.68 3.73 -22.11
N GLN A 383 7.00 3.82 -22.15
CA GLN A 383 7.73 5.05 -21.91
C GLN A 383 8.59 5.32 -23.11
N ASP A 384 8.68 6.59 -23.47
CA ASP A 384 9.60 7.05 -24.50
C ASP A 384 11.03 6.81 -23.98
N LYS A 385 11.71 5.88 -24.62
CA LYS A 385 13.15 5.74 -24.48
C LYS A 385 13.69 6.67 -25.54
N LEU A 386 14.29 7.79 -25.12
CA LEU A 386 15.15 8.54 -26.03
C LEU A 386 16.13 7.54 -26.65
N SER A 387 16.08 7.38 -27.95
CA SER A 387 17.07 6.60 -28.68
C SER A 387 18.43 7.22 -28.40
N GLU A 388 19.41 6.40 -28.07
CA GLU A 388 20.81 6.83 -27.90
C GLU A 388 21.35 7.53 -29.15
N GLU A 389 20.63 7.47 -30.27
CA GLU A 389 20.92 8.10 -31.57
C GLU A 389 20.63 9.62 -31.60
N GLU A 390 19.83 10.18 -30.69
CA GLU A 390 19.60 11.64 -30.64
C GLU A 390 20.63 12.40 -29.76
N GLU A 391 21.42 11.70 -28.93
CA GLU A 391 22.53 12.31 -28.16
C GLU A 391 23.80 12.54 -29.02
N GLU A 392 23.94 11.90 -30.18
CA GLU A 392 25.09 12.11 -31.09
C GLU A 392 24.91 13.29 -32.07
N VAL A 393 23.73 13.90 -32.13
CA VAL A 393 23.46 15.02 -33.06
C VAL A 393 23.50 16.39 -32.37
N GLU A 394 23.56 16.46 -31.03
CA GLU A 394 23.65 17.71 -30.27
C GLU A 394 25.06 17.97 -29.62
N ASN A 395 26.11 17.18 -29.99
CA ASN A 395 27.48 17.43 -29.57
C ASN A 395 28.31 17.88 -30.81
#